data_f734401984fff20256fca8e2efb18004
#
_entry.id   f734401984fff20256fca8e2efb18004
#
_cell.length_a   1.000
_cell.length_b   1.000
_cell.length_c   1.000
_cell.angle_alpha   90.00
_cell.angle_beta   90.00
_cell.angle_gamma   90.00
#
_symmetry.space_group_name_H-M   'P 1'
#
loop_
_entity.id
_entity.type
_entity.pdbx_description
1 polymer ?
#
loop_
_entity_poly.entity_id
_entity_poly.type
_entity_poly.pdbx_seq_one_letter_code
_entity_poly.pdbx_strand_id
1 'polypeptide(L)'
;MDPIFVFFQAFDSGLLTTIAIFIDKYMAFIMLAMFLATYAATSDKKSLTLFIVNMVVSVLVLSIAKGLIDLPRPCTSMHSKIACPADASYPSGHTLISTGGALATAGNPLFPAYLAFAALTGISRVYLGIHTLYDVAGGIALAFVSYAISKQALSFYTKEMRIEP
;
A
#
# COMPACT_ATOMS: atom_id res chain seq x y z
N MET A 1 -10.94 -7.21 21.83
CA MET A 1 -9.75 -7.69 21.08
C MET A 1 -10.26 -8.28 19.77
N ASP A 2 -9.67 -7.91 18.63
CA ASP A 2 -10.10 -8.43 17.32
C ASP A 2 -9.78 -9.93 17.22
N PRO A 3 -10.78 -10.83 17.06
CA PRO A 3 -10.56 -12.28 17.01
C PRO A 3 -9.64 -12.70 15.85
N ILE A 4 -9.70 -11.97 14.74
CA ILE A 4 -8.86 -12.26 13.57
C ILE A 4 -7.41 -11.90 13.85
N PHE A 5 -7.18 -10.78 14.53
CA PHE A 5 -5.83 -10.42 14.97
C PHE A 5 -5.24 -11.49 15.90
N VAL A 6 -6.02 -11.95 16.89
CA VAL A 6 -5.60 -13.00 17.83
C VAL A 6 -5.28 -14.30 17.09
N PHE A 7 -6.10 -14.69 16.12
CA PHE A 7 -5.86 -15.88 15.28
C PHE A 7 -4.51 -15.79 14.55
N PHE A 8 -4.22 -14.65 13.90
CA PHE A 8 -2.95 -14.47 13.20
C PHE A 8 -1.74 -14.45 14.13
N GLN A 9 -1.90 -13.96 15.37
CA GLN A 9 -0.82 -13.99 16.36
C GLN A 9 -0.57 -15.39 16.91
N ALA A 10 -1.60 -16.21 17.07
CA ALA A 10 -1.47 -17.59 17.50
C ALA A 10 -0.83 -18.50 16.43
N PHE A 11 -0.92 -18.09 15.15
CA PHE A 11 -0.35 -18.85 14.05
C PHE A 11 1.14 -18.48 13.86
N ASP A 12 2.02 -19.43 14.20
CA ASP A 12 3.47 -19.22 14.03
C ASP A 12 4.04 -20.23 13.02
N SER A 13 4.67 -19.68 11.98
CA SER A 13 5.33 -20.45 10.92
C SER A 13 6.59 -19.70 10.48
N GLY A 14 7.75 -20.32 10.65
CA GLY A 14 9.04 -19.73 10.27
C GLY A 14 9.08 -19.30 8.81
N LEU A 15 8.47 -20.08 7.89
CA LEU A 15 8.40 -19.73 6.48
C LEU A 15 7.55 -18.48 6.25
N LEU A 16 6.34 -18.43 6.81
CA LEU A 16 5.44 -17.26 6.65
C LEU A 16 6.02 -16.02 7.30
N THR A 17 6.66 -16.16 8.45
CA THR A 17 7.36 -15.05 9.13
C THR A 17 8.47 -14.49 8.24
N THR A 18 9.29 -15.35 7.64
CA THR A 18 10.36 -14.93 6.73
C THR A 18 9.79 -14.20 5.50
N ILE A 19 8.72 -14.72 4.88
CA ILE A 19 8.05 -14.07 3.74
C ILE A 19 7.48 -12.71 4.17
N ALA A 20 6.79 -12.64 5.30
CA ALA A 20 6.19 -11.41 5.78
C ALA A 20 7.25 -10.33 6.10
N ILE A 21 8.37 -10.71 6.72
CA ILE A 21 9.51 -9.81 6.96
C ILE A 21 10.15 -9.37 5.63
N PHE A 22 10.26 -10.27 4.66
CA PHE A 22 10.79 -9.92 3.35
C PHE A 22 9.91 -8.89 2.66
N ILE A 23 8.59 -9.07 2.67
CA ILE A 23 7.63 -8.08 2.14
C ILE A 23 7.75 -6.76 2.89
N ASP A 24 7.84 -6.79 4.22
CA ASP A 24 7.99 -5.59 5.04
C ASP A 24 9.22 -4.77 4.64
N LYS A 25 10.36 -5.42 4.55
CA LYS A 25 11.64 -4.78 4.32
C LYS A 25 11.84 -4.30 2.88
N TYR A 26 11.31 -5.06 1.91
CA TYR A 26 11.61 -4.86 0.49
C TYR A 26 10.42 -4.41 -0.35
N MET A 27 9.27 -4.06 0.25
CA MET A 27 8.06 -3.68 -0.48
C MET A 27 8.32 -2.62 -1.54
N ALA A 28 9.06 -1.56 -1.23
CA ALA A 28 9.33 -0.47 -2.18
C ALA A 28 10.13 -0.96 -3.39
N PHE A 29 11.12 -1.82 -3.17
CA PHE A 29 11.92 -2.42 -4.26
C PHE A 29 11.10 -3.39 -5.11
N ILE A 30 10.24 -4.20 -4.47
CA ILE A 30 9.33 -5.12 -5.17
C ILE A 30 8.37 -4.32 -6.05
N MET A 31 7.74 -3.28 -5.50
CA MET A 31 6.84 -2.40 -6.26
C MET A 31 7.55 -1.72 -7.43
N LEU A 32 8.77 -1.24 -7.23
CA LEU A 32 9.58 -0.64 -8.29
C LEU A 32 9.91 -1.67 -9.37
N ALA A 33 10.34 -2.87 -9.00
CA ALA A 33 10.65 -3.94 -9.95
C ALA A 33 9.42 -4.37 -10.76
N MET A 34 8.27 -4.56 -10.11
CA MET A 34 7.00 -4.85 -10.77
C MET A 34 6.62 -3.74 -11.75
N PHE A 35 6.80 -2.49 -11.33
CA PHE A 35 6.50 -1.34 -12.16
C PHE A 35 7.40 -1.26 -13.41
N LEU A 36 8.72 -1.43 -13.25
CA LEU A 36 9.66 -1.45 -14.38
C LEU A 36 9.37 -2.60 -15.34
N ALA A 37 9.05 -3.79 -14.82
CA ALA A 37 8.65 -4.94 -15.62
C ALA A 37 7.37 -4.67 -16.42
N THR A 38 6.37 -4.02 -15.78
CA THR A 38 5.13 -3.62 -16.44
C THR A 38 5.39 -2.63 -17.57
N TYR A 39 6.20 -1.61 -17.31
CA TYR A 39 6.56 -0.62 -18.32
C TYR A 39 7.33 -1.24 -19.50
N ALA A 40 8.29 -2.12 -19.21
CA ALA A 40 9.03 -2.84 -20.25
C ALA A 40 8.14 -3.71 -21.14
N ALA A 41 7.10 -4.33 -20.53
CA ALA A 41 6.17 -5.21 -21.24
C ALA A 41 5.13 -4.45 -22.08
N THR A 42 4.71 -3.24 -21.65
CA THR A 42 3.56 -2.55 -22.25
C THR A 42 3.91 -1.23 -22.93
N SER A 43 5.02 -0.60 -22.56
CA SER A 43 5.43 0.75 -22.99
C SER A 43 4.35 1.83 -22.75
N ASP A 44 3.39 1.58 -21.83
CA ASP A 44 2.26 2.45 -21.56
C ASP A 44 2.67 3.63 -20.68
N LYS A 45 3.02 4.74 -21.33
CA LYS A 45 3.40 6.00 -20.66
C LYS A 45 2.29 6.57 -19.78
N LYS A 46 1.01 6.34 -20.13
CA LYS A 46 -0.12 6.86 -19.36
C LYS A 46 -0.24 6.15 -18.01
N SER A 47 -0.18 4.82 -18.00
CA SER A 47 -0.13 4.05 -16.75
C SER A 47 1.11 4.38 -15.93
N LEU A 48 2.27 4.61 -16.60
CA LEU A 48 3.50 5.06 -15.93
C LEU A 48 3.27 6.38 -15.16
N THR A 49 2.76 7.38 -15.84
CA THR A 49 2.52 8.69 -15.24
C THR A 49 1.52 8.59 -14.09
N LEU A 50 0.42 7.86 -14.29
CA LEU A 50 -0.60 7.65 -13.24
C LEU A 50 0.00 6.94 -12.02
N PHE A 51 0.83 5.91 -12.23
CA PHE A 51 1.49 5.21 -11.13
C PHE A 51 2.39 6.15 -10.32
N ILE A 52 3.25 6.93 -10.98
CA ILE A 52 4.16 7.86 -10.29
C ILE A 52 3.37 8.91 -9.50
N VAL A 53 2.40 9.56 -10.15
CA VAL A 53 1.56 10.58 -9.49
C VAL A 53 0.80 9.97 -8.30
N ASN A 54 0.26 8.76 -8.47
CA ASN A 54 -0.46 8.08 -7.39
C ASN A 54 0.46 7.70 -6.22
N MET A 55 1.71 7.32 -6.46
CA MET A 55 2.68 7.07 -5.38
C MET A 55 2.96 8.35 -4.58
N VAL A 56 3.18 9.47 -5.24
CA VAL A 56 3.40 10.77 -4.58
C VAL A 56 2.17 11.18 -3.76
N VAL A 57 0.98 11.12 -4.35
CA VAL A 57 -0.28 11.45 -3.67
C VAL A 57 -0.52 10.50 -2.48
N SER A 58 -0.24 9.21 -2.62
CA SER A 58 -0.38 8.23 -1.55
C SER A 58 0.52 8.55 -0.35
N VAL A 59 1.76 8.96 -0.59
CA VAL A 59 2.67 9.36 0.50
C VAL A 59 2.16 10.63 1.20
N LEU A 60 1.66 11.62 0.46
CA LEU A 60 1.08 12.83 1.05
C LEU A 60 -0.17 12.52 1.88
N VAL A 61 -1.10 11.75 1.34
CA VAL A 61 -2.32 11.31 2.06
C VAL A 61 -1.96 10.52 3.31
N LEU A 62 -0.99 9.61 3.23
CA LEU A 62 -0.50 8.84 4.38
C LEU A 62 0.06 9.76 5.47
N SER A 63 0.91 10.71 5.09
CA SER A 63 1.55 11.63 6.04
C SER A 63 0.51 12.48 6.76
N ILE A 64 -0.47 13.01 6.03
CA ILE A 64 -1.57 13.78 6.61
C ILE A 64 -2.41 12.91 7.54
N ALA A 65 -2.81 11.71 7.11
CA ALA A 65 -3.65 10.82 7.90
C ALA A 65 -2.96 10.40 9.20
N LYS A 66 -1.67 10.06 9.16
CA LYS A 66 -0.89 9.71 10.36
C LYS A 66 -0.69 10.90 11.31
N GLY A 67 -0.54 12.11 10.78
CA GLY A 67 -0.44 13.31 11.59
C GLY A 67 -1.76 13.73 12.28
N LEU A 68 -2.91 13.34 11.69
CA LEU A 68 -4.23 13.62 12.25
C LEU A 68 -4.74 12.52 13.17
N ILE A 69 -4.36 11.26 12.95
CA ILE A 69 -4.87 10.08 13.65
C ILE A 69 -3.68 9.34 14.26
N ASP A 70 -3.27 9.78 15.44
CA ASP A 70 -2.15 9.20 16.19
C ASP A 70 -2.60 8.02 17.06
N LEU A 71 -2.90 6.89 16.42
CA LEU A 71 -3.28 5.66 17.12
C LEU A 71 -2.07 4.81 17.46
N PRO A 72 -1.97 4.28 18.69
CA PRO A 72 -0.89 3.38 19.06
C PRO A 72 -0.96 2.07 18.28
N ARG A 73 0.20 1.48 18.00
CA ARG A 73 0.27 0.17 17.33
C ARG A 73 -0.13 -0.95 18.28
N PRO A 74 -0.73 -2.04 17.77
CA PRO A 74 -1.05 -3.21 18.60
C PRO A 74 0.21 -3.81 19.26
N CYS A 75 1.36 -3.75 18.62
CA CYS A 75 2.63 -4.23 19.16
C CYS A 75 3.16 -3.48 20.40
N THR A 76 2.57 -2.35 20.77
CA THR A 76 2.93 -1.65 22.03
C THR A 76 2.39 -2.34 23.27
N SER A 77 1.34 -3.14 23.12
CA SER A 77 0.66 -3.85 24.22
C SER A 77 0.52 -5.36 23.99
N MET A 78 0.84 -5.84 22.79
CA MET A 78 0.73 -7.24 22.41
C MET A 78 2.00 -7.74 21.73
N HIS A 79 2.15 -9.06 21.63
CA HIS A 79 3.28 -9.66 20.94
C HIS A 79 3.29 -9.31 19.45
N SER A 80 4.47 -9.06 18.90
CA SER A 80 4.71 -8.91 17.46
C SER A 80 5.93 -9.74 17.04
N LYS A 81 5.95 -10.14 15.77
CA LYS A 81 7.03 -10.96 15.21
C LYS A 81 8.25 -10.14 14.76
N ILE A 82 8.16 -8.83 14.83
CA ILE A 82 9.24 -7.87 14.53
C ILE A 82 9.25 -6.74 15.55
N ALA A 83 10.32 -5.94 15.58
CA ALA A 83 10.37 -4.74 16.41
C ALA A 83 9.20 -3.80 16.08
N CYS A 84 8.56 -3.26 17.13
CA CYS A 84 7.44 -2.35 16.99
C CYS A 84 7.90 -1.02 16.40
N PRO A 85 7.36 -0.59 15.24
CA PRO A 85 7.67 0.72 14.70
C PRO A 85 7.16 1.84 15.62
N ALA A 86 7.87 2.97 15.65
CA ALA A 86 7.55 4.08 16.57
C ALA A 86 6.46 5.04 16.05
N ASP A 87 6.10 4.95 14.77
CA ASP A 87 5.08 5.82 14.14
C ASP A 87 3.65 5.31 14.38
N ALA A 88 2.64 6.15 14.12
CA ALA A 88 1.23 5.82 14.27
C ALA A 88 0.82 4.55 13.51
N SER A 89 -0.11 3.77 14.11
CA SER A 89 -0.63 2.54 13.50
C SER A 89 -1.49 2.83 12.27
N TYR A 90 -2.45 3.74 12.42
CA TYR A 90 -3.45 4.02 11.40
C TYR A 90 -3.04 5.18 10.48
N PRO A 91 -3.28 5.06 9.20
CA PRO A 91 -3.57 3.85 8.42
C PRO A 91 -2.29 3.05 8.13
N SER A 92 -2.45 1.79 7.67
CA SER A 92 -1.31 0.99 7.22
C SER A 92 -0.72 1.55 5.92
N GLY A 93 0.48 2.13 6.01
CA GLY A 93 1.16 2.73 4.86
C GLY A 93 1.53 1.71 3.78
N HIS A 94 1.99 0.52 4.19
CA HIS A 94 2.30 -0.57 3.26
C HIS A 94 1.07 -0.99 2.44
N THR A 95 -0.08 -1.13 3.11
CA THR A 95 -1.34 -1.48 2.44
C THR A 95 -1.81 -0.37 1.51
N LEU A 96 -1.72 0.89 1.94
CA LEU A 96 -2.10 2.04 1.11
C LEU A 96 -1.28 2.09 -0.18
N ILE A 97 0.05 2.00 -0.07
CA ILE A 97 0.95 2.12 -1.22
C ILE A 97 0.79 0.92 -2.17
N SER A 98 0.74 -0.31 -1.66
CA SER A 98 0.59 -1.50 -2.51
C SER A 98 -0.77 -1.55 -3.21
N THR A 99 -1.86 -1.19 -2.51
CA THR A 99 -3.19 -1.07 -3.11
C THR A 99 -3.26 0.06 -4.13
N GLY A 100 -2.65 1.21 -3.82
CA GLY A 100 -2.56 2.32 -4.76
C GLY A 100 -1.82 1.96 -6.04
N GLY A 101 -0.73 1.18 -5.95
CA GLY A 101 -0.02 0.63 -7.11
C GLY A 101 -0.89 -0.30 -7.95
N ALA A 102 -1.65 -1.18 -7.30
CA ALA A 102 -2.61 -2.03 -8.00
C ALA A 102 -3.66 -1.20 -8.75
N LEU A 103 -4.27 -0.21 -8.10
CA LEU A 103 -5.27 0.66 -8.73
C LEU A 103 -4.69 1.43 -9.93
N ALA A 104 -3.46 1.93 -9.84
CA ALA A 104 -2.80 2.66 -10.92
C ALA A 104 -2.49 1.78 -12.14
N THR A 105 -2.42 0.46 -11.96
CA THR A 105 -2.20 -0.52 -13.04
C THR A 105 -3.49 -1.22 -13.49
N ALA A 106 -4.66 -0.77 -13.03
CA ALA A 106 -5.95 -1.32 -13.43
C ALA A 106 -6.13 -1.21 -14.96
N GLY A 107 -6.50 -2.32 -15.60
CA GLY A 107 -6.57 -2.43 -17.06
C GLY A 107 -5.28 -2.94 -17.72
N ASN A 108 -4.18 -3.05 -16.98
CA ASN A 108 -2.95 -3.67 -17.45
C ASN A 108 -2.98 -5.20 -17.27
N PRO A 109 -2.38 -6.00 -18.16
CA PRO A 109 -2.33 -7.46 -18.02
C PRO A 109 -1.72 -7.96 -16.69
N LEU A 110 -0.83 -7.17 -16.10
CA LEU A 110 -0.18 -7.51 -14.82
C LEU A 110 -0.96 -7.06 -13.57
N PHE A 111 -2.11 -6.40 -13.73
CA PHE A 111 -2.97 -5.99 -12.62
C PHE A 111 -3.26 -7.10 -11.59
N PRO A 112 -3.56 -8.36 -11.97
CA PRO A 112 -3.78 -9.43 -11.01
C PRO A 112 -2.57 -9.68 -10.10
N ALA A 113 -1.34 -9.55 -10.61
CA ALA A 113 -0.12 -9.70 -9.81
C ALA A 113 0.02 -8.58 -8.77
N TYR A 114 -0.30 -7.33 -9.14
CA TYR A 114 -0.32 -6.22 -8.19
C TYR A 114 -1.39 -6.38 -7.12
N LEU A 115 -2.57 -6.85 -7.51
CA LEU A 115 -3.67 -7.11 -6.57
C LEU A 115 -3.30 -8.22 -5.58
N ALA A 116 -2.70 -9.31 -6.05
CA ALA A 116 -2.20 -10.39 -5.20
C ALA A 116 -1.11 -9.88 -4.24
N PHE A 117 -0.18 -9.07 -4.73
CA PHE A 117 0.86 -8.48 -3.89
C PHE A 117 0.29 -7.52 -2.84
N ALA A 118 -0.71 -6.70 -3.19
CA ALA A 118 -1.39 -5.83 -2.23
C ALA A 118 -2.11 -6.62 -1.14
N ALA A 119 -2.79 -7.72 -1.50
CA ALA A 119 -3.45 -8.60 -0.54
C ALA A 119 -2.43 -9.27 0.40
N LEU A 120 -1.35 -9.82 -0.14
CA LEU A 120 -0.26 -10.42 0.65
C LEU A 120 0.38 -9.38 1.58
N THR A 121 0.58 -8.16 1.11
CA THR A 121 1.09 -7.05 1.92
C THR A 121 0.14 -6.76 3.09
N GLY A 122 -1.15 -6.58 2.85
CA GLY A 122 -2.13 -6.32 3.91
C GLY A 122 -2.18 -7.44 4.96
N ILE A 123 -2.22 -8.70 4.51
CA ILE A 123 -2.19 -9.89 5.40
C ILE A 123 -0.90 -9.91 6.22
N SER A 124 0.25 -9.64 5.61
CA SER A 124 1.54 -9.64 6.31
C SER A 124 1.59 -8.63 7.46
N ARG A 125 0.89 -7.48 7.36
CA ARG A 125 0.86 -6.46 8.45
C ARG A 125 0.16 -6.98 9.69
N VAL A 126 -0.97 -7.66 9.51
CA VAL A 126 -1.72 -8.27 10.62
C VAL A 126 -0.95 -9.47 11.19
N TYR A 127 -0.39 -10.31 10.32
CA TYR A 127 0.42 -11.48 10.71
C TYR A 127 1.66 -11.09 11.52
N LEU A 128 2.35 -10.01 11.16
CA LEU A 128 3.51 -9.50 11.90
C LEU A 128 3.14 -8.87 13.26
N GLY A 129 1.86 -8.58 13.49
CA GLY A 129 1.36 -7.99 14.74
C GLY A 129 1.60 -6.50 14.87
N ILE A 130 1.87 -5.79 13.79
CA ILE A 130 2.17 -4.35 13.79
C ILE A 130 1.02 -3.47 13.32
N HIS A 131 -0.04 -4.08 12.77
CA HIS A 131 -1.26 -3.41 12.36
C HIS A 131 -2.48 -4.27 12.64
N THR A 132 -3.61 -3.63 12.91
CA THR A 132 -4.93 -4.26 12.99
C THR A 132 -5.58 -4.37 11.61
N LEU A 133 -6.70 -5.11 11.51
CA LEU A 133 -7.53 -5.11 10.30
C LEU A 133 -8.09 -3.73 9.96
N TYR A 134 -8.38 -2.90 10.97
CA TYR A 134 -8.85 -1.52 10.75
C TYR A 134 -7.77 -0.66 10.09
N ASP A 135 -6.51 -0.83 10.47
CA ASP A 135 -5.39 -0.12 9.84
C ASP A 135 -5.25 -0.52 8.37
N VAL A 136 -5.40 -1.82 8.09
CA VAL A 136 -5.36 -2.38 6.72
C VAL A 136 -6.54 -1.87 5.90
N ALA A 137 -7.76 -1.94 6.44
CA ALA A 137 -8.96 -1.42 5.78
C ALA A 137 -8.86 0.10 5.51
N GLY A 138 -8.33 0.86 6.49
CA GLY A 138 -8.05 2.28 6.32
C GLY A 138 -7.03 2.56 5.22
N GLY A 139 -5.97 1.74 5.15
CA GLY A 139 -4.98 1.82 4.06
C GLY A 139 -5.60 1.57 2.69
N ILE A 140 -6.47 0.56 2.56
CA ILE A 140 -7.20 0.27 1.32
C ILE A 140 -8.11 1.46 0.96
N ALA A 141 -8.92 1.96 1.90
CA ALA A 141 -9.84 3.07 1.65
C ALA A 141 -9.10 4.33 1.17
N LEU A 142 -8.00 4.68 1.83
CA LEU A 142 -7.20 5.83 1.45
C LEU A 142 -6.43 5.63 0.12
N ALA A 143 -6.15 4.39 -0.29
CA ALA A 143 -5.62 4.11 -1.62
C ALA A 143 -6.62 4.48 -2.72
N PHE A 144 -7.92 4.21 -2.54
CA PHE A 144 -8.96 4.66 -3.48
C PHE A 144 -9.07 6.18 -3.53
N VAL A 145 -8.97 6.87 -2.38
CA VAL A 145 -8.96 8.34 -2.32
C VAL A 145 -7.76 8.89 -3.07
N SER A 146 -6.55 8.39 -2.80
CA SER A 146 -5.32 8.81 -3.48
C SER A 146 -5.40 8.59 -4.97
N TYR A 147 -5.93 7.46 -5.41
CA TYR A 147 -6.13 7.15 -6.81
C TYR A 147 -7.12 8.11 -7.50
N ALA A 148 -8.25 8.42 -6.86
CA ALA A 148 -9.22 9.38 -7.38
C ALA A 148 -8.60 10.77 -7.55
N ILE A 149 -7.87 11.26 -6.54
CA ILE A 149 -7.15 12.54 -6.59
C ILE A 149 -6.14 12.55 -7.75
N SER A 150 -5.36 11.47 -7.89
CA SER A 150 -4.33 11.34 -8.94
C SER A 150 -4.93 11.37 -10.34
N LYS A 151 -6.05 10.66 -10.55
CA LYS A 151 -6.77 10.69 -11.83
C LYS A 151 -7.31 12.07 -12.15
N GLN A 152 -7.86 12.76 -11.17
CA GLN A 152 -8.42 14.10 -11.35
C GLN A 152 -7.31 15.10 -11.67
N ALA A 153 -6.20 15.08 -10.93
CA ALA A 153 -5.03 15.94 -11.19
C ALA A 153 -4.49 15.77 -12.62
N LEU A 154 -4.33 14.52 -13.07
CA LEU A 154 -3.88 14.25 -14.43
C LEU A 154 -4.90 14.67 -15.50
N SER A 155 -6.19 14.55 -15.22
CA SER A 155 -7.25 14.99 -16.13
C SER A 155 -7.22 16.51 -16.33
N PHE A 156 -7.04 17.28 -15.26
CA PHE A 156 -6.87 18.73 -15.34
C PHE A 156 -5.63 19.11 -16.14
N TYR A 157 -4.48 18.54 -15.83
CA TYR A 157 -3.24 18.81 -16.52
C TYR A 157 -3.34 18.55 -18.03
N THR A 158 -3.90 17.43 -18.44
CA THR A 158 -4.05 17.07 -19.86
C THR A 158 -5.07 17.94 -20.59
N LYS A 159 -6.05 18.52 -19.88
CA LYS A 159 -7.04 19.44 -20.46
C LYS A 159 -6.41 20.81 -20.72
N GLU A 160 -5.65 21.33 -19.75
CA GLU A 160 -4.96 22.62 -19.92
C GLU A 160 -3.92 22.59 -21.04
N MET A 161 -3.10 21.53 -21.13
CA MET A 161 -2.12 21.35 -22.19
C MET A 161 -2.72 21.24 -23.60
N ARG A 162 -4.02 20.96 -23.72
CA ARG A 162 -4.75 20.91 -25.01
C ARG A 162 -5.36 22.25 -25.40
N ILE A 163 -5.40 23.24 -24.51
CA ILE A 163 -6.03 24.55 -24.73
C ILE A 163 -5.01 25.61 -25.16
N GLU A 164 -3.71 25.35 -24.99
CA GLU A 164 -2.68 26.22 -25.57
C GLU A 164 -2.49 25.89 -27.06
N PRO A 165 -2.76 26.83 -27.97
CA PRO A 165 -2.62 26.66 -29.41
C PRO A 165 -1.15 26.61 -29.83
#